data_2086495661261019e2de888eeb7b6857
#
_entry.id   2086495661261019e2de888eeb7b6857
#
_cell.length_a   1.000
_cell.length_b   1.000
_cell.length_c   1.000
_cell.angle_alpha   90.00
_cell.angle_beta   90.00
_cell.angle_gamma   90.00
#
_symmetry.space_group_name_H-M   'P 1'
#
loop_
_entity.id
_entity.type
_entity.pdbx_description
1 polymer ?
#
loop_
_entity_poly.entity_id
_entity_poly.type
_entity_poly.pdbx_seq_one_letter_code
_entity_poly.pdbx_strand_id
1 'polypeptide(L)'
;MPYVPATTIQLENIQRALKTFAHKKSGNKLVDIGSGDGRIVHLAAQNGYKAHGIELNPWLVLYSKYRSLRLGIRSTATFSRQDLWKSNFDTYDSIVIFGVEQMVRFDNIKPYIYDFFKRMHVTL
;
A
#
# COMPACT_ATOMS: atom_id res chain seq x y z
N MET A 1 15.20 7.44 3.48
CA MET A 1 14.98 6.13 4.10
C MET A 1 15.49 5.05 3.17
N PRO A 2 16.37 4.18 3.64
CA PRO A 2 16.86 3.08 2.79
C PRO A 2 15.72 2.14 2.44
N TYR A 3 15.80 1.60 1.24
CA TYR A 3 14.84 0.59 0.79
C TYR A 3 15.10 -0.74 1.50
N VAL A 4 14.08 -1.24 2.17
CA VAL A 4 14.10 -2.55 2.83
C VAL A 4 12.84 -3.31 2.39
N PRO A 5 12.97 -4.42 1.66
CA PRO A 5 11.80 -5.18 1.23
C PRO A 5 11.11 -5.87 2.41
N ALA A 6 9.81 -6.10 2.27
CA ALA A 6 9.04 -6.86 3.25
C ALA A 6 9.56 -8.29 3.34
N THR A 7 9.63 -8.81 4.56
CA THR A 7 10.04 -10.21 4.80
C THR A 7 8.93 -11.18 4.38
N THR A 8 9.28 -12.45 4.23
CA THR A 8 8.30 -13.51 3.94
C THR A 8 7.20 -13.59 5.01
N ILE A 9 7.57 -13.45 6.28
CA ILE A 9 6.60 -13.47 7.39
C ILE A 9 5.65 -12.28 7.32
N GLN A 10 6.17 -11.08 7.01
CA GLN A 10 5.34 -9.88 6.84
C GLN A 10 4.37 -10.06 5.68
N LEU A 11 4.81 -10.60 4.56
CA LEU A 11 3.95 -10.86 3.41
C LEU A 11 2.86 -11.89 3.72
N GLU A 12 3.18 -12.95 4.46
CA GLU A 12 2.20 -13.94 4.90
C GLU A 12 1.14 -13.33 5.81
N ASN A 13 1.55 -12.47 6.75
CA ASN A 13 0.63 -11.79 7.65
C ASN A 13 -0.29 -10.85 6.88
N ILE A 14 0.24 -10.11 5.92
CA ILE A 14 -0.52 -9.20 5.07
C ILE A 14 -1.50 -10.00 4.21
N GLN A 15 -1.07 -11.10 3.61
CA GLN A 15 -1.94 -11.95 2.81
C GLN A 15 -3.11 -12.49 3.62
N ARG A 16 -2.86 -12.88 4.86
CA ARG A 16 -3.90 -13.37 5.78
C ARG A 16 -4.92 -12.27 6.08
N ALA A 17 -4.45 -11.05 6.35
CA ALA A 17 -5.30 -9.88 6.56
C ALA A 17 -6.12 -9.54 5.32
N LEU A 18 -5.49 -9.54 4.14
CA LEU A 18 -6.15 -9.25 2.87
C LEU A 18 -7.32 -10.22 2.61
N LYS A 19 -7.09 -11.52 2.83
CA LYS A 19 -8.14 -12.53 2.67
C LYS A 19 -9.29 -12.33 3.66
N THR A 20 -8.97 -11.96 4.89
CA THR A 20 -9.98 -11.73 5.92
C THR A 20 -10.89 -10.56 5.57
N PHE A 21 -10.34 -9.46 5.07
CA PHE A 21 -11.11 -8.25 4.74
C PHE A 21 -11.72 -8.27 3.35
N ALA A 22 -11.19 -9.05 2.42
CA ALA A 22 -11.70 -9.12 1.04
C ALA A 22 -13.15 -9.61 0.96
N HIS A 23 -13.57 -10.45 1.88
CA HIS A 23 -14.92 -11.00 1.89
C HIS A 23 -16.00 -10.00 2.28
N LYS A 24 -15.63 -8.84 2.83
CA LYS A 24 -16.60 -7.88 3.34
C LYS A 24 -17.13 -6.93 2.28
N LYS A 25 -16.37 -6.69 1.20
CA LYS A 25 -16.75 -5.75 0.15
C LYS A 25 -15.95 -6.02 -1.12
N SER A 26 -16.64 -6.14 -2.23
CA SER A 26 -16.01 -6.24 -3.55
C SER A 26 -15.36 -4.91 -3.94
N GLY A 27 -14.15 -4.95 -4.50
CA GLY A 27 -13.46 -3.77 -5.01
C GLY A 27 -12.92 -2.83 -3.93
N ASN A 28 -12.58 -3.36 -2.75
CA ASN A 28 -11.91 -2.58 -1.70
C ASN A 28 -10.68 -1.87 -2.25
N LYS A 29 -10.55 -0.58 -1.89
CA LYS A 29 -9.41 0.25 -2.26
C LYS A 29 -8.38 0.24 -1.15
N LEU A 30 -7.15 -0.07 -1.53
CA LEU A 30 -6.03 -0.14 -0.60
C LEU A 30 -4.89 0.75 -1.09
N VAL A 31 -4.27 1.47 -0.17
CA VAL A 31 -3.05 2.22 -0.45
C VAL A 31 -1.90 1.69 0.40
N ASP A 32 -0.75 1.51 -0.23
CA ASP A 32 0.51 1.14 0.43
C ASP A 32 1.44 2.34 0.40
N ILE A 33 1.75 2.87 1.57
CA ILE A 33 2.61 4.04 1.73
C ILE A 33 4.04 3.57 1.93
N GLY A 34 4.94 4.03 1.06
CA GLY A 34 6.30 3.52 0.99
C GLY A 34 6.34 2.14 0.34
N SER A 35 5.71 2.03 -0.83
CA SER A 35 5.45 0.73 -1.46
C SER A 35 6.69 -0.02 -1.95
N GLY A 36 7.86 0.63 -2.01
CA GLY A 36 9.10 0.00 -2.42
C GLY A 36 9.00 -0.61 -3.81
N ASP A 37 9.26 -1.91 -3.92
CA ASP A 37 9.17 -2.66 -5.19
C ASP A 37 7.75 -3.11 -5.54
N GLY A 38 6.76 -2.73 -4.74
CA GLY A 38 5.35 -2.98 -5.02
C GLY A 38 4.82 -4.35 -4.61
N ARG A 39 5.56 -5.14 -3.86
CA ARG A 39 5.15 -6.52 -3.48
C ARG A 39 3.77 -6.55 -2.82
N ILE A 40 3.52 -5.65 -1.88
CA ILE A 40 2.26 -5.60 -1.14
C ILE A 40 1.12 -5.18 -2.06
N VAL A 41 1.34 -4.19 -2.91
CA VAL A 41 0.34 -3.73 -3.89
C VAL A 41 0.00 -4.85 -4.87
N HIS A 42 0.99 -5.54 -5.38
CA HIS A 42 0.77 -6.68 -6.29
C HIS A 42 -0.01 -7.79 -5.59
N LEU A 43 0.36 -8.11 -4.36
CA LEU A 43 -0.33 -9.14 -3.57
C LEU A 43 -1.80 -8.74 -3.31
N ALA A 44 -2.04 -7.49 -2.94
CA ALA A 44 -3.40 -6.98 -2.71
C ALA A 44 -4.25 -7.07 -3.99
N ALA A 45 -3.71 -6.65 -5.13
CA ALA A 45 -4.41 -6.71 -6.40
C ALA A 45 -4.76 -8.16 -6.78
N GLN A 46 -3.86 -9.10 -6.51
CA GLN A 46 -4.11 -10.53 -6.74
C GLN A 46 -5.18 -11.10 -5.82
N ASN A 47 -5.50 -10.42 -4.72
CA ASN A 47 -6.56 -10.78 -3.78
C ASN A 47 -7.84 -9.96 -3.98
N GLY A 48 -8.00 -9.29 -5.12
CA GLY A 48 -9.24 -8.61 -5.48
C GLY A 48 -9.34 -7.15 -5.05
N TYR A 49 -8.26 -6.55 -4.52
CA TYR A 49 -8.23 -5.14 -4.18
C TYR A 49 -7.91 -4.27 -5.39
N LYS A 50 -8.38 -3.04 -5.36
CA LYS A 50 -7.83 -1.94 -6.15
C LYS A 50 -6.73 -1.30 -5.33
N ALA A 51 -5.50 -1.65 -5.61
CA ALA A 51 -4.35 -1.27 -4.78
C ALA A 51 -3.51 -0.20 -5.46
N HIS A 52 -3.05 0.75 -4.67
CA HIS A 52 -2.18 1.83 -5.13
C HIS A 52 -0.99 1.97 -4.22
N GLY A 53 0.19 2.06 -4.80
CA GLY A 53 1.44 2.27 -4.07
C GLY A 53 1.94 3.70 -4.24
N ILE A 54 2.36 4.29 -3.14
CA ILE A 54 3.02 5.59 -3.09
C ILE A 54 4.46 5.38 -2.70
N GLU A 55 5.39 5.82 -3.55
CA GLU A 55 6.82 5.63 -3.35
C GLU A 55 7.57 6.84 -3.90
N LEU A 56 8.54 7.36 -3.15
CA LEU A 56 9.33 8.53 -3.57
C LEU A 56 10.46 8.19 -4.53
N ASN A 57 11.00 6.97 -4.46
CA ASN A 57 12.07 6.56 -5.36
C ASN A 57 11.51 6.30 -6.77
N PRO A 58 11.85 7.12 -7.77
CA PRO A 58 11.27 6.98 -9.09
C PRO A 58 11.61 5.67 -9.79
N TRP A 59 12.77 5.09 -9.48
CA TRP A 59 13.19 3.80 -10.04
C TRP A 59 12.33 2.66 -9.51
N LEU A 60 11.99 2.70 -8.22
CA LEU A 60 11.09 1.71 -7.61
C LEU A 60 9.67 1.85 -8.15
N VAL A 61 9.19 3.07 -8.37
CA VAL A 61 7.89 3.31 -9.00
C VAL A 61 7.87 2.72 -10.40
N LEU A 62 8.89 2.98 -11.20
CA LEU A 62 8.99 2.46 -12.57
C LEU A 62 9.04 0.93 -12.58
N TYR A 63 9.84 0.35 -11.71
CA TYR A 63 9.95 -1.11 -11.58
C TYR A 63 8.62 -1.74 -11.17
N SER A 64 7.92 -1.12 -10.22
CA SER A 64 6.61 -1.60 -9.77
C SER A 64 5.58 -1.57 -10.89
N LYS A 65 5.55 -0.50 -11.70
CA LYS A 65 4.67 -0.41 -12.87
C LYS A 65 4.99 -1.49 -13.90
N TYR A 66 6.26 -1.74 -14.14
CA TYR A 66 6.71 -2.80 -15.02
C TYR A 66 6.22 -4.18 -14.53
N ARG A 67 6.36 -4.44 -13.23
CA ARG A 67 5.89 -5.68 -12.62
C ARG A 67 4.37 -5.84 -12.75
N SER A 68 3.61 -4.77 -12.54
CA SER A 68 2.15 -4.80 -12.73
C SER A 68 1.78 -5.18 -14.16
N LEU A 69 2.49 -4.64 -15.13
CA LEU A 69 2.28 -4.98 -16.55
C LEU A 69 2.59 -6.46 -16.80
N ARG A 70 3.70 -6.96 -16.30
CA ARG A 70 4.12 -8.36 -16.47
C ARG A 70 3.15 -9.34 -15.81
N LEU A 71 2.57 -8.96 -14.67
CA LEU A 71 1.60 -9.79 -13.95
C LEU A 71 0.17 -9.67 -14.50
N GLY A 72 -0.07 -8.78 -15.45
CA GLY A 72 -1.39 -8.58 -16.04
C GLY A 72 -2.40 -7.91 -15.10
N ILE A 73 -1.93 -7.15 -14.12
CA ILE A 73 -2.77 -6.49 -13.10
C ILE A 73 -2.62 -4.98 -13.06
N ARG A 74 -2.13 -4.37 -14.14
CA ARG A 74 -1.85 -2.92 -14.15
C ARG A 74 -3.08 -2.04 -13.93
N SER A 75 -4.28 -2.55 -14.16
CA SER A 75 -5.51 -1.81 -13.92
C SER A 75 -5.90 -1.75 -12.45
N THR A 76 -5.44 -2.69 -11.64
CA THR A 76 -5.76 -2.80 -10.21
C THR A 76 -4.55 -2.64 -9.30
N ALA A 77 -3.33 -2.66 -9.85
CA ALA A 77 -2.09 -2.40 -9.12
C ALA A 77 -1.39 -1.20 -9.76
N THR A 78 -1.61 -0.02 -9.20
CA THR A 78 -1.11 1.25 -9.72
C THR A 78 -0.10 1.87 -8.77
N PHE A 79 0.74 2.76 -9.28
CA PHE A 79 1.82 3.36 -8.50
C PHE A 79 1.99 4.82 -8.89
N SER A 80 2.38 5.63 -7.91
CA SER A 80 2.73 7.03 -8.17
C SER A 80 3.82 7.49 -7.22
N ARG A 81 4.56 8.51 -7.69
CA ARG A 81 5.48 9.27 -6.86
C ARG A 81 4.76 10.54 -6.43
N GLN A 82 4.36 10.62 -5.17
CA GLN A 82 3.64 11.79 -4.67
C GLN A 82 3.99 12.10 -3.23
N ASP A 83 3.76 13.35 -2.84
CA ASP A 83 3.93 13.81 -1.48
C ASP A 83 2.78 13.29 -0.62
N LEU A 84 3.12 12.56 0.43
CA LEU A 84 2.15 12.00 1.36
C LEU A 84 1.27 13.08 1.99
N TRP A 85 1.85 14.21 2.34
CA TRP A 85 1.13 15.30 2.99
C TRP A 85 0.11 16.00 2.11
N LYS A 86 0.30 15.89 0.79
CA LYS A 86 -0.60 16.46 -0.22
C LYS A 86 -1.58 15.43 -0.79
N SER A 87 -1.47 14.19 -0.33
CA SER A 87 -2.29 13.10 -0.84
C SER A 87 -3.63 13.04 -0.13
N ASN A 88 -4.68 12.68 -0.86
CA ASN A 88 -6.00 12.45 -0.31
C ASN A 88 -6.24 10.95 -0.15
N PHE A 89 -6.44 10.50 1.08
CA PHE A 89 -6.67 9.11 1.42
C PHE A 89 -8.14 8.76 1.67
N ASP A 90 -9.05 9.71 1.48
CA ASP A 90 -10.47 9.54 1.82
C ASP A 90 -11.17 8.45 0.99
N THR A 91 -10.63 8.15 -0.19
CA THR A 91 -11.22 7.13 -1.08
C THR A 91 -10.77 5.71 -0.78
N TYR A 92 -9.80 5.52 0.10
CA TYR A 92 -9.25 4.21 0.42
C TYR A 92 -9.95 3.59 1.62
N ASP A 93 -10.19 2.27 1.52
CA ASP A 93 -10.78 1.49 2.61
C ASP A 93 -9.73 0.99 3.59
N SER A 94 -8.50 0.79 3.10
CA SER A 94 -7.40 0.24 3.90
C SER A 94 -6.09 0.95 3.59
N ILE A 95 -5.25 1.06 4.59
CA ILE A 95 -3.91 1.60 4.49
C ILE A 95 -2.91 0.55 4.97
N VAL A 96 -1.82 0.41 4.23
CA VAL A 96 -0.65 -0.35 4.64
C VAL A 96 0.52 0.63 4.75
N ILE A 97 1.23 0.57 5.86
CA ILE A 97 2.39 1.42 6.09
C ILE A 97 3.60 0.51 6.27
N PHE A 98 4.62 0.75 5.45
CA PHE A 98 5.86 -0.02 5.53
C PHE A 98 6.50 0.14 6.93
N GLY A 99 6.93 -0.99 7.51
CA GLY A 99 7.50 -1.03 8.85
C GLY A 99 6.47 -1.22 9.96
N VAL A 100 5.17 -1.15 9.63
CA VAL A 100 4.08 -1.52 10.53
C VAL A 100 3.51 -2.84 10.02
N GLU A 101 3.62 -3.90 10.82
CA GLU A 101 3.24 -5.27 10.40
C GLU A 101 1.73 -5.49 10.36
N GLN A 102 0.96 -4.42 10.30
CA GLN A 102 -0.51 -4.49 10.33
C GLN A 102 -1.10 -3.73 9.16
N MET A 103 -2.09 -4.34 8.53
CA MET A 103 -3.02 -3.64 7.68
C MET A 103 -4.10 -3.01 8.56
N VAL A 104 -4.29 -1.69 8.45
CA VAL A 104 -5.26 -0.96 9.24
C VAL A 104 -6.37 -0.45 8.32
N ARG A 105 -7.62 -0.60 8.75
CA ARG A 105 -8.74 -0.01 8.01
C ARG A 105 -8.74 1.49 8.18
N PHE A 106 -8.91 2.20 7.08
CA PHE A 106 -8.84 3.65 7.04
C PHE A 106 -9.84 4.32 8.00
N ASP A 107 -11.04 3.78 8.09
CA ASP A 107 -12.09 4.33 8.97
C ASP A 107 -11.65 4.43 10.43
N ASN A 108 -10.81 3.48 10.87
CA ASN A 108 -10.33 3.44 12.25
C ASN A 108 -9.23 4.45 12.54
N ILE A 109 -8.47 4.85 11.53
CA ILE A 109 -7.30 5.72 11.71
C ILE A 109 -7.45 7.10 11.07
N LYS A 110 -8.49 7.31 10.26
CA LYS A 110 -8.70 8.58 9.58
C LYS A 110 -8.57 9.82 10.48
N PRO A 111 -9.14 9.85 11.70
CA PRO A 111 -9.00 11.01 12.57
C PRO A 111 -7.58 11.26 13.08
N TYR A 112 -6.75 10.23 13.05
CA TYR A 112 -5.40 10.26 13.63
C TYR A 112 -4.28 10.21 12.59
N ILE A 113 -4.63 10.06 11.32
CA ILE A 113 -3.65 9.77 10.28
C ILE A 113 -2.62 10.90 10.14
N TYR A 114 -3.05 12.14 10.22
CA TYR A 114 -2.18 13.29 10.13
C TYR A 114 -1.18 13.33 11.30
N ASP A 115 -1.69 13.19 12.52
CA ASP A 115 -0.85 13.15 13.73
C ASP A 115 0.08 11.94 13.74
N PHE A 116 -0.41 10.81 13.28
CA PHE A 116 0.37 9.60 13.20
C PHE A 116 1.58 9.77 12.30
N PHE A 117 1.39 10.27 11.08
CA PHE A 117 2.50 10.50 10.15
C PHE A 117 3.45 11.58 10.65
N LYS A 118 2.93 12.63 11.25
CA LYS A 118 3.74 13.70 11.82
C LYS A 118 4.64 13.17 12.94
N ARG A 119 4.13 12.31 13.81
CA ARG A 119 4.90 11.70 14.90
C ARG A 119 5.97 10.74 14.42
N MET A 120 5.71 10.04 13.34
CA MET A 120 6.67 9.09 12.78
C MET A 120 7.81 9.77 12.04
N HIS A 121 7.79 11.08 11.85
CA HIS A 121 8.77 11.80 11.03
C HIS A 121 9.03 11.11 9.69
N VAL A 122 7.94 10.68 9.05
CA VAL A 122 8.04 9.96 7.79
C VAL A 122 8.51 10.92 6.72
N THR A 123 9.79 10.86 6.44
CA THR A 123 10.37 11.51 5.26
C THR A 123 10.21 10.53 4.10
N LEU A 124 9.26 10.80 3.28
CA LEU A 124 9.07 9.99 2.08
C LEU A 124 9.98 10.48 0.95
#